data_bb242134a1c6c3dbac6e31e94c492189
#
_entry.id   bb242134a1c6c3dbac6e31e94c492189
#
_cell.length_a   1.000
_cell.length_b   1.000
_cell.length_c   1.000
_cell.angle_alpha   90.00
_cell.angle_beta   90.00
_cell.angle_gamma   90.00
#
_symmetry.space_group_name_H-M   'P 1'
#
loop_
_entity.id
_entity.type
_entity.pdbx_description
1 polymer ?
#
loop_
_entity_poly.entity_id
_entity_poly.type
_entity_poly.pdbx_seq_one_letter_code
_entity_poly.pdbx_strand_id
1 'polypeptide(L)'
;RNTNLWSIIGCISLLLLSFGAQAQNLFVIEGKVKNVKQGVCLNLFQMEGSVGSSIAVDTLRGDSFRFEVPVSGTGTTLLSLLIRDGNLYSMGLSLWAKAGSHIRLTGEDMNIYTWQVESDVPQQKIWQLFVKDSRPLLNLLQMNSWEQKKLMRAYKREESKEEKAKMMAMLDSLERIENRLEVRIDSNVIERMKQLPVEEVWMMKLMSLALGVKYTKDYPYRKEVEELYGRLTDEQRQTSQALDIQSYLSSVQTVSVKAKAADGDLYDLQGNVHRLSDFKGKPVLIDFWSRGCGPCLMALPEMKEISRLYEGRLVLVSLSIDDKTNWEIASRHHDICWWNLNDLKGNHGLYAKYSSGAIPRYVFLSSEGEVVEMWSGYSKGSLLKKLGKLME
;
A
#
# COMPACT_ATOMS: atom_id res chain seq x y z
N ARG A 1 -11.72 68.45 -18.50
CA ARG A 1 -12.39 67.21 -18.11
C ARG A 1 -11.39 66.07 -18.27
N ASN A 2 -10.62 65.84 -17.23
CA ASN A 2 -9.73 64.68 -17.11
C ASN A 2 -10.44 63.59 -16.29
N THR A 3 -10.74 62.46 -16.89
CA THR A 3 -11.26 61.29 -16.24
C THR A 3 -10.28 60.12 -16.38
N ASN A 4 -9.62 59.81 -15.27
CA ASN A 4 -9.21 58.50 -14.78
C ASN A 4 -8.70 57.44 -15.77
N LEU A 5 -7.41 57.56 -16.16
CA LEU A 5 -6.66 56.52 -16.83
C LEU A 5 -5.93 55.56 -15.82
N TRP A 6 -5.94 55.89 -14.51
CA TRP A 6 -5.20 55.17 -13.47
C TRP A 6 -5.94 53.99 -12.83
N SER A 7 -7.28 53.94 -12.97
CA SER A 7 -8.10 52.85 -12.39
C SER A 7 -8.16 51.59 -13.24
N ILE A 8 -7.76 51.63 -14.50
CA ILE A 8 -7.78 50.44 -15.38
C ILE A 8 -6.48 49.65 -15.30
N ILE A 9 -5.34 50.33 -15.06
CA ILE A 9 -4.04 49.66 -14.93
C ILE A 9 -3.92 48.89 -13.60
N GLY A 10 -4.55 49.38 -12.53
CA GLY A 10 -4.58 48.70 -11.22
C GLY A 10 -5.36 47.37 -11.21
N CYS A 11 -6.46 47.28 -11.96
CA CYS A 11 -7.27 46.05 -12.06
C CYS A 11 -6.62 44.98 -12.94
N ILE A 12 -5.89 45.36 -13.97
CA ILE A 12 -5.18 44.41 -14.84
C ILE A 12 -3.97 43.79 -14.10
N SER A 13 -3.27 44.57 -13.28
CA SER A 13 -2.14 44.08 -12.49
C SER A 13 -2.58 43.12 -11.37
N LEU A 14 -3.75 43.34 -10.74
CA LEU A 14 -4.32 42.46 -9.73
C LEU A 14 -4.86 41.15 -10.33
N LEU A 15 -5.41 41.18 -11.54
CA LEU A 15 -5.87 40.00 -12.25
C LEU A 15 -4.69 39.11 -12.73
N LEU A 16 -3.57 39.71 -13.15
CA LEU A 16 -2.37 38.98 -13.53
C LEU A 16 -1.65 38.35 -12.32
N LEU A 17 -1.68 39.01 -11.16
CA LEU A 17 -1.13 38.44 -9.90
C LEU A 17 -1.97 37.28 -9.35
N SER A 18 -3.30 37.31 -9.54
CA SER A 18 -4.16 36.19 -9.12
C SER A 18 -4.04 34.96 -10.03
N PHE A 19 -3.79 35.15 -11.33
CA PHE A 19 -3.50 34.04 -12.25
C PHE A 19 -2.12 33.44 -12.02
N GLY A 20 -1.12 34.23 -11.65
CA GLY A 20 0.21 33.75 -11.31
C GLY A 20 0.26 32.94 -10.00
N ALA A 21 -0.51 33.34 -8.99
CA ALA A 21 -0.60 32.62 -7.70
C ALA A 21 -1.36 31.29 -7.81
N GLN A 22 -2.38 31.18 -8.68
CA GLN A 22 -3.07 29.92 -8.94
C GLN A 22 -2.22 28.93 -9.72
N ALA A 23 -1.39 29.39 -10.65
CA ALA A 23 -0.50 28.54 -11.44
C ALA A 23 0.62 27.90 -10.60
N GLN A 24 0.98 28.47 -9.45
CA GLN A 24 2.02 27.95 -8.56
C GLN A 24 1.56 26.77 -7.67
N ASN A 25 0.26 26.53 -7.56
CA ASN A 25 -0.30 25.47 -6.72
C ASN A 25 -0.86 24.27 -7.50
N LEU A 26 -0.50 24.14 -8.76
CA LEU A 26 -0.90 23.01 -9.60
C LEU A 26 0.34 22.21 -10.01
N PHE A 27 0.17 20.93 -10.27
CA PHE A 27 1.05 20.18 -11.17
C PHE A 27 0.27 19.72 -12.40
N VAL A 28 0.99 19.55 -13.50
CA VAL A 28 0.42 19.11 -14.77
C VAL A 28 1.04 17.77 -15.16
N ILE A 29 0.20 16.82 -15.52
CA ILE A 29 0.61 15.57 -16.15
C ILE A 29 -0.04 15.51 -17.53
N GLU A 30 0.74 15.40 -18.58
CA GLU A 30 0.26 15.21 -19.93
C GLU A 30 0.93 14.00 -20.58
N GLY A 31 0.20 13.27 -21.40
CA GLY A 31 0.70 12.09 -22.05
C GLY A 31 0.33 11.98 -23.52
N LYS A 32 1.25 11.40 -24.30
CA LYS A 32 1.00 10.89 -25.65
C LYS A 32 1.18 9.39 -25.65
N VAL A 33 0.17 8.67 -26.12
CA VAL A 33 0.12 7.21 -26.05
C VAL A 33 -0.26 6.61 -27.40
N LYS A 34 0.33 5.46 -27.72
CA LYS A 34 0.01 4.69 -28.92
C LYS A 34 -0.43 3.30 -28.51
N ASN A 35 -1.24 2.64 -29.33
CA ASN A 35 -1.68 1.26 -29.13
C ASN A 35 -2.31 0.98 -27.73
N VAL A 36 -2.83 2.02 -27.10
CA VAL A 36 -3.62 1.90 -25.86
C VAL A 36 -5.08 1.77 -26.26
N LYS A 37 -5.78 0.81 -25.64
CA LYS A 37 -7.20 0.54 -25.88
C LYS A 37 -8.03 1.81 -25.65
N GLN A 38 -8.85 2.19 -26.61
CA GLN A 38 -9.76 3.34 -26.47
C GLN A 38 -10.86 3.07 -25.43
N GLY A 39 -11.28 4.10 -24.74
CA GLY A 39 -12.32 4.03 -23.72
C GLY A 39 -11.87 3.49 -22.37
N VAL A 40 -10.58 3.15 -22.18
CA VAL A 40 -10.03 2.85 -20.84
C VAL A 40 -9.98 4.12 -20.02
N CYS A 41 -10.12 3.97 -18.69
CA CYS A 41 -9.94 5.08 -17.77
C CYS A 41 -8.49 5.15 -17.30
N LEU A 42 -7.92 6.34 -17.33
CA LEU A 42 -6.68 6.68 -16.65
C LEU A 42 -7.06 7.21 -15.27
N ASN A 43 -6.61 6.54 -14.22
CA ASN A 43 -6.96 6.90 -12.84
C ASN A 43 -5.69 7.27 -12.08
N LEU A 44 -5.64 8.51 -11.61
CA LEU A 44 -4.51 9.06 -10.86
C LEU A 44 -4.82 8.98 -9.36
N PHE A 45 -3.96 8.31 -8.63
CA PHE A 45 -4.02 8.19 -7.19
C PHE A 45 -2.90 8.99 -6.52
N GLN A 46 -3.22 9.67 -5.44
CA GLN A 46 -2.23 10.16 -4.49
C GLN A 46 -1.97 9.07 -3.45
N MET A 47 -0.70 8.79 -3.19
CA MET A 47 -0.27 7.76 -2.24
C MET A 47 0.11 8.40 -0.90
N GLU A 48 -0.51 7.92 0.17
CA GLU A 48 -0.18 8.27 1.56
C GLU A 48 0.18 6.96 2.29
N GLY A 49 1.46 6.62 2.30
CA GLY A 49 1.90 5.31 2.75
C GLY A 49 1.34 4.19 1.86
N SER A 50 0.57 3.28 2.44
CA SER A 50 -0.11 2.18 1.73
C SER A 50 -1.51 2.56 1.17
N VAL A 51 -2.00 3.75 1.47
CA VAL A 51 -3.33 4.21 1.06
C VAL A 51 -3.25 5.03 -0.21
N GLY A 52 -4.03 4.66 -1.22
CA GLY A 52 -4.19 5.43 -2.45
C GLY A 52 -5.57 6.09 -2.51
N SER A 53 -5.62 7.42 -2.62
CA SER A 53 -6.85 8.18 -2.85
C SER A 53 -6.91 8.61 -4.31
N SER A 54 -8.00 8.29 -5.02
CA SER A 54 -8.22 8.73 -6.40
C SER A 54 -8.42 10.25 -6.42
N ILE A 55 -7.54 10.98 -7.11
CA ILE A 55 -7.56 12.44 -7.17
C ILE A 55 -7.95 12.99 -8.54
N ALA A 56 -7.80 12.18 -9.61
CA ALA A 56 -8.25 12.54 -10.93
C ALA A 56 -8.50 11.29 -11.78
N VAL A 57 -9.49 11.36 -12.67
CA VAL A 57 -9.83 10.30 -13.62
C VAL A 57 -10.10 10.93 -14.98
N ASP A 58 -9.55 10.35 -16.02
CA ASP A 58 -9.86 10.69 -17.41
C ASP A 58 -10.14 9.43 -18.23
N THR A 59 -10.94 9.56 -19.28
CA THR A 59 -11.20 8.46 -20.21
C THR A 59 -10.42 8.73 -21.50
N LEU A 60 -9.53 7.82 -21.87
CA LEU A 60 -8.71 7.96 -23.06
C LEU A 60 -9.56 7.97 -24.33
N ARG A 61 -9.53 9.11 -25.01
CA ARG A 61 -10.16 9.33 -26.31
C ARG A 61 -9.12 9.92 -27.25
N GLY A 62 -8.65 9.12 -28.19
CA GLY A 62 -7.51 9.49 -29.05
C GLY A 62 -6.18 9.03 -28.45
N ASP A 63 -5.12 9.80 -28.66
CA ASP A 63 -3.73 9.47 -28.34
C ASP A 63 -3.12 10.32 -27.22
N SER A 64 -3.92 11.17 -26.56
CA SER A 64 -3.42 12.10 -25.55
C SER A 64 -4.38 12.26 -24.37
N PHE A 65 -3.82 12.63 -23.23
CA PHE A 65 -4.55 12.95 -22.00
C PHE A 65 -3.83 14.05 -21.22
N ARG A 66 -4.55 14.71 -20.29
CA ARG A 66 -4.00 15.76 -19.46
C ARG A 66 -4.71 15.81 -18.10
N PHE A 67 -3.92 15.89 -17.04
CA PHE A 67 -4.40 16.18 -15.68
C PHE A 67 -3.80 17.50 -15.21
N GLU A 68 -4.62 18.33 -14.59
CA GLU A 68 -4.22 19.51 -13.83
C GLU A 68 -4.74 19.33 -12.42
N VAL A 69 -3.85 19.20 -11.45
CA VAL A 69 -4.22 18.82 -10.09
C VAL A 69 -3.69 19.82 -9.09
N PRO A 70 -4.55 20.36 -8.21
CA PRO A 70 -4.13 21.21 -7.11
C PRO A 70 -3.20 20.44 -6.14
N VAL A 71 -2.14 21.10 -5.67
CA VAL A 71 -1.23 20.56 -4.67
C VAL A 71 -1.54 21.19 -3.32
N SER A 72 -1.73 20.36 -2.30
CA SER A 72 -1.73 20.79 -0.91
C SER A 72 -0.36 20.55 -0.30
N GLY A 73 0.37 21.64 0.01
CA GLY A 73 1.71 21.57 0.62
C GLY A 73 2.86 21.95 -0.30
N THR A 74 4.06 22.01 0.26
CA THR A 74 5.29 22.44 -0.43
C THR A 74 6.25 21.31 -0.80
N GLY A 75 5.92 20.08 -0.40
CA GLY A 75 6.76 18.89 -0.60
C GLY A 75 6.51 18.17 -1.93
N THR A 76 7.27 17.12 -2.14
CA THR A 76 7.07 16.18 -3.24
C THR A 76 6.01 15.13 -2.85
N THR A 77 5.07 14.86 -3.75
CA THR A 77 4.00 13.88 -3.56
C THR A 77 4.23 12.69 -4.48
N LEU A 78 4.10 11.48 -3.94
CA LEU A 78 4.09 10.24 -4.72
C LEU A 78 2.68 9.98 -5.26
N LEU A 79 2.60 9.80 -6.55
CA LEU A 79 1.38 9.48 -7.30
C LEU A 79 1.50 8.11 -7.95
N SER A 80 0.36 7.50 -8.23
CA SER A 80 0.27 6.28 -9.03
C SER A 80 -0.77 6.46 -10.12
N LEU A 81 -0.34 6.38 -11.38
CA LEU A 81 -1.23 6.42 -12.54
C LEU A 81 -1.51 4.99 -13.01
N LEU A 82 -2.78 4.61 -13.09
CA LEU A 82 -3.23 3.29 -13.49
C LEU A 82 -4.15 3.38 -14.71
N ILE A 83 -4.08 2.36 -15.57
CA ILE A 83 -5.11 2.08 -16.56
C ILE A 83 -6.18 1.19 -15.91
N ARG A 84 -7.44 1.59 -16.03
CA ARG A 84 -8.60 0.79 -15.65
C ARG A 84 -9.38 0.39 -16.89
N ASP A 85 -9.47 -0.93 -17.14
CA ASP A 85 -10.30 -1.53 -18.18
C ASP A 85 -11.44 -2.32 -17.54
N GLY A 86 -12.63 -1.76 -17.53
CA GLY A 86 -13.75 -2.26 -16.75
C GLY A 86 -13.44 -2.26 -15.23
N ASN A 87 -13.38 -3.43 -14.62
CA ASN A 87 -13.02 -3.60 -13.19
C ASN A 87 -11.58 -4.11 -12.99
N LEU A 88 -10.75 -4.09 -14.04
CA LEU A 88 -9.36 -4.50 -13.95
C LEU A 88 -8.46 -3.25 -13.94
N TYR A 89 -7.45 -3.28 -13.08
CA TYR A 89 -6.43 -2.23 -12.97
C TYR A 89 -5.08 -2.76 -13.41
N SER A 90 -4.33 -1.93 -14.15
CA SER A 90 -2.92 -2.19 -14.46
C SER A 90 -2.05 -2.19 -13.21
N MET A 91 -0.77 -2.49 -13.35
CA MET A 91 0.24 -2.01 -12.41
C MET A 91 0.31 -0.48 -12.49
N GLY A 92 0.63 0.18 -11.38
CA GLY A 92 0.64 1.64 -11.31
C GLY A 92 1.98 2.23 -11.74
N LEU A 93 1.97 3.21 -12.63
CA LEU A 93 3.13 4.05 -12.93
C LEU A 93 3.37 5.03 -11.78
N SER A 94 4.51 4.89 -11.11
CA SER A 94 4.88 5.81 -10.03
C SER A 94 5.38 7.14 -10.58
N LEU A 95 4.80 8.24 -10.09
CA LEU A 95 5.12 9.61 -10.48
C LEU A 95 5.38 10.45 -9.23
N TRP A 96 6.45 11.23 -9.23
CA TRP A 96 6.72 12.23 -8.20
C TRP A 96 6.37 13.61 -8.73
N ALA A 97 5.47 14.32 -8.04
CA ALA A 97 5.05 15.66 -8.39
C ALA A 97 5.24 16.62 -7.21
N LYS A 98 5.51 17.87 -7.51
CA LYS A 98 5.50 19.00 -6.58
C LYS A 98 4.76 20.17 -7.21
N ALA A 99 4.45 21.20 -6.46
CA ALA A 99 3.86 22.41 -7.00
C ALA A 99 4.69 22.96 -8.18
N GLY A 100 4.03 23.27 -9.29
CA GLY A 100 4.65 23.75 -10.52
C GLY A 100 5.28 22.67 -11.40
N SER A 101 5.25 21.38 -11.03
CA SER A 101 5.78 20.30 -11.89
C SER A 101 4.98 20.16 -13.17
N HIS A 102 5.69 19.95 -14.29
CA HIS A 102 5.14 19.55 -15.55
C HIS A 102 5.73 18.21 -15.97
N ILE A 103 4.92 17.16 -15.89
CA ILE A 103 5.33 15.78 -16.12
C ILE A 103 4.79 15.36 -17.49
N ARG A 104 5.69 14.92 -18.39
CA ARG A 104 5.32 14.39 -19.71
C ARG A 104 5.48 12.89 -19.76
N LEU A 105 4.47 12.22 -20.29
CA LEU A 105 4.42 10.78 -20.42
C LEU A 105 4.39 10.38 -21.89
N THR A 106 5.15 9.35 -22.25
CA THR A 106 5.08 8.72 -23.57
C THR A 106 4.90 7.22 -23.39
N GLY A 107 3.80 6.68 -23.95
CA GLY A 107 3.46 5.27 -23.87
C GLY A 107 3.20 4.67 -25.24
N GLU A 108 3.59 3.41 -25.47
CA GLU A 108 3.44 2.72 -26.76
C GLU A 108 2.48 1.53 -26.69
N ASP A 109 2.00 1.17 -25.49
CA ASP A 109 1.11 0.03 -25.25
C ASP A 109 0.39 0.13 -23.89
N MET A 110 -0.27 -0.94 -23.47
CA MET A 110 -0.97 -1.05 -22.18
C MET A 110 -0.01 -1.22 -20.98
N ASN A 111 1.32 -1.33 -21.19
CA ASN A 111 2.30 -1.56 -20.12
C ASN A 111 2.68 -0.23 -19.44
N ILE A 112 1.71 0.42 -18.82
CA ILE A 112 1.83 1.76 -18.25
C ILE A 112 2.99 1.92 -17.27
N TYR A 113 3.31 0.90 -16.45
CA TYR A 113 4.39 0.95 -15.46
C TYR A 113 5.74 1.33 -16.06
N THR A 114 5.97 0.99 -17.32
CA THR A 114 7.23 1.24 -18.05
C THR A 114 7.13 2.38 -19.05
N TRP A 115 6.06 3.14 -19.10
CA TRP A 115 5.99 4.35 -19.92
C TRP A 115 7.13 5.30 -19.59
N GLN A 116 7.58 6.04 -20.58
CA GLN A 116 8.64 7.02 -20.37
C GLN A 116 8.08 8.24 -19.64
N VAL A 117 8.83 8.74 -18.67
CA VAL A 117 8.47 9.89 -17.86
C VAL A 117 9.57 10.94 -17.97
N GLU A 118 9.22 12.10 -18.49
CA GLU A 118 10.05 13.30 -18.49
C GLU A 118 9.59 14.21 -17.36
N SER A 119 10.50 14.49 -16.41
CA SER A 119 10.24 15.31 -15.22
C SER A 119 11.54 15.92 -14.70
N ASP A 120 11.44 17.09 -14.04
CA ASP A 120 12.54 17.75 -13.34
C ASP A 120 12.71 17.25 -11.90
N VAL A 121 11.73 16.49 -11.37
CA VAL A 121 11.76 15.99 -9.99
C VAL A 121 12.88 14.95 -9.81
N PRO A 122 13.82 15.14 -8.86
CA PRO A 122 14.97 14.25 -8.68
C PRO A 122 14.56 12.80 -8.40
N GLN A 123 13.57 12.56 -7.56
CA GLN A 123 13.06 11.22 -7.24
C GLN A 123 12.59 10.48 -8.49
N GLN A 124 11.93 11.19 -9.43
CA GLN A 124 11.50 10.60 -10.69
C GLN A 124 12.67 10.14 -11.54
N LYS A 125 13.75 10.93 -11.60
CA LYS A 125 14.95 10.57 -12.35
C LYS A 125 15.59 9.30 -11.80
N ILE A 126 15.73 9.21 -10.49
CA ILE A 126 16.27 8.00 -9.82
C ILE A 126 15.37 6.79 -10.08
N TRP A 127 14.04 6.93 -9.95
CA TRP A 127 13.10 5.84 -10.21
C TRP A 127 13.20 5.32 -11.64
N GLN A 128 13.36 6.20 -12.63
CA GLN A 128 13.49 5.80 -14.03
C GLN A 128 14.75 4.97 -14.33
N LEU A 129 15.81 5.09 -13.53
CA LEU A 129 16.99 4.22 -13.67
C LEU A 129 16.61 2.75 -13.41
N PHE A 130 15.88 2.47 -12.34
CA PHE A 130 15.40 1.13 -12.01
C PHE A 130 14.45 0.55 -13.08
N VAL A 131 13.55 1.39 -13.58
CA VAL A 131 12.64 0.99 -14.69
C VAL A 131 13.44 0.65 -15.95
N LYS A 132 14.42 1.48 -16.31
CA LYS A 132 15.27 1.29 -17.50
C LYS A 132 16.02 -0.04 -17.43
N ASP A 133 16.61 -0.37 -16.30
CA ASP A 133 17.43 -1.57 -16.12
C ASP A 133 16.62 -2.87 -16.26
N SER A 134 15.35 -2.81 -15.95
CA SER A 134 14.47 -4.00 -15.93
C SER A 134 13.29 -3.92 -16.90
N ARG A 135 13.25 -2.95 -17.80
CA ARG A 135 12.09 -2.69 -18.69
C ARG A 135 11.53 -3.94 -19.37
N PRO A 136 12.31 -4.81 -20.05
CA PRO A 136 11.75 -6.01 -20.68
C PRO A 136 11.10 -6.97 -19.68
N LEU A 137 11.71 -7.16 -18.50
CA LEU A 137 11.16 -8.01 -17.43
C LEU A 137 9.89 -7.41 -16.82
N LEU A 138 9.88 -6.10 -16.60
CA LEU A 138 8.72 -5.36 -16.11
C LEU A 138 7.54 -5.41 -17.09
N ASN A 139 7.80 -5.38 -18.40
CA ASN A 139 6.74 -5.56 -19.40
C ASN A 139 6.13 -6.96 -19.33
N LEU A 140 6.98 -8.00 -19.22
CA LEU A 140 6.49 -9.37 -19.04
C LEU A 140 5.70 -9.53 -17.73
N LEU A 141 6.15 -8.89 -16.65
CA LEU A 141 5.47 -8.90 -15.36
C LEU A 141 4.07 -8.25 -15.46
N GLN A 142 3.95 -7.11 -16.14
CA GLN A 142 2.67 -6.45 -16.37
C GLN A 142 1.71 -7.31 -17.19
N MET A 143 2.18 -7.92 -18.26
CA MET A 143 1.39 -8.83 -19.09
C MET A 143 0.92 -10.04 -18.26
N ASN A 144 1.81 -10.65 -17.48
CA ASN A 144 1.48 -11.76 -16.58
C ASN A 144 0.41 -11.35 -15.56
N SER A 145 0.55 -10.19 -14.94
CA SER A 145 -0.44 -9.63 -13.98
C SER A 145 -1.82 -9.43 -14.63
N TRP A 146 -1.88 -8.94 -15.88
CA TRP A 146 -3.14 -8.82 -16.62
C TRP A 146 -3.81 -10.18 -16.82
N GLU A 147 -3.06 -11.19 -17.25
CA GLU A 147 -3.60 -12.54 -17.49
C GLU A 147 -4.07 -13.19 -16.19
N GLN A 148 -3.33 -13.06 -15.08
CA GLN A 148 -3.77 -13.55 -13.78
C GLN A 148 -5.11 -12.90 -13.35
N LYS A 149 -5.23 -11.57 -13.49
CA LYS A 149 -6.46 -10.83 -13.11
C LYS A 149 -7.65 -11.25 -13.96
N LYS A 150 -7.48 -11.44 -15.27
CA LYS A 150 -8.52 -11.94 -16.17
C LYS A 150 -8.96 -13.37 -15.80
N LEU A 151 -7.97 -14.24 -15.60
CA LEU A 151 -8.21 -15.64 -15.25
C LEU A 151 -8.87 -15.79 -13.87
N MET A 152 -8.42 -15.04 -12.86
CA MET A 152 -9.05 -15.02 -11.54
C MET A 152 -10.50 -14.52 -11.61
N ARG A 153 -10.80 -13.54 -12.48
CA ARG A 153 -12.16 -13.05 -12.68
C ARG A 153 -13.04 -14.11 -13.35
N ALA A 154 -12.50 -14.86 -14.33
CA ALA A 154 -13.20 -15.99 -14.95
C ALA A 154 -13.45 -17.10 -13.93
N TYR A 155 -12.44 -17.48 -13.15
CA TYR A 155 -12.54 -18.46 -12.08
C TYR A 155 -13.68 -18.18 -11.08
N LYS A 156 -13.84 -16.91 -10.69
CA LYS A 156 -14.91 -16.52 -9.75
C LYS A 156 -16.33 -16.69 -10.32
N ARG A 157 -16.48 -16.71 -11.64
CA ARG A 157 -17.76 -16.85 -12.34
C ARG A 157 -18.04 -18.27 -12.81
N GLU A 158 -17.01 -19.10 -12.86
CA GLU A 158 -17.11 -20.49 -13.32
C GLU A 158 -17.87 -21.33 -12.28
N GLU A 159 -18.69 -22.25 -12.72
CA GLU A 159 -19.46 -23.16 -11.86
C GLU A 159 -18.90 -24.59 -11.91
N SER A 160 -18.30 -24.98 -13.03
CA SER A 160 -17.73 -26.32 -13.22
C SER A 160 -16.50 -26.52 -12.35
N LYS A 161 -16.51 -27.55 -11.52
CA LYS A 161 -15.35 -27.93 -10.68
C LYS A 161 -14.12 -28.29 -11.50
N GLU A 162 -14.33 -28.96 -12.65
CA GLU A 162 -13.25 -29.38 -13.55
C GLU A 162 -12.57 -28.17 -14.18
N GLU A 163 -13.35 -27.21 -14.71
CA GLU A 163 -12.80 -25.98 -15.30
C GLU A 163 -12.12 -25.10 -14.24
N LYS A 164 -12.68 -25.01 -13.03
CA LYS A 164 -11.99 -24.34 -11.91
C LYS A 164 -10.64 -24.96 -11.60
N ALA A 165 -10.53 -26.29 -11.59
CA ALA A 165 -9.25 -26.95 -11.34
C ALA A 165 -8.22 -26.64 -12.45
N LYS A 166 -8.64 -26.60 -13.72
CA LYS A 166 -7.79 -26.19 -14.85
C LYS A 166 -7.33 -24.73 -14.70
N MET A 167 -8.25 -23.81 -14.36
CA MET A 167 -7.94 -22.40 -14.14
C MET A 167 -6.96 -22.20 -12.97
N MET A 168 -7.12 -22.95 -11.88
CA MET A 168 -6.16 -22.90 -10.76
C MET A 168 -4.76 -23.36 -11.17
N ALA A 169 -4.65 -24.46 -11.92
CA ALA A 169 -3.36 -24.92 -12.45
C ALA A 169 -2.68 -23.87 -13.37
N MET A 170 -3.49 -23.13 -14.14
CA MET A 170 -2.98 -22.00 -14.94
C MET A 170 -2.53 -20.84 -14.06
N LEU A 171 -3.29 -20.48 -13.02
CA LEU A 171 -2.92 -19.44 -12.05
C LEU A 171 -1.61 -19.79 -11.35
N ASP A 172 -1.45 -21.02 -10.87
CA ASP A 172 -0.21 -21.52 -10.27
C ASP A 172 0.98 -21.43 -11.23
N SER A 173 0.74 -21.63 -12.53
CA SER A 173 1.79 -21.48 -13.56
C SER A 173 2.19 -20.02 -13.75
N LEU A 174 1.21 -19.12 -13.80
CA LEU A 174 1.45 -17.67 -13.93
C LEU A 174 2.15 -17.11 -12.69
N GLU A 175 1.81 -17.57 -11.49
CA GLU A 175 2.48 -17.22 -10.24
C GLU A 175 3.95 -17.66 -10.24
N ARG A 176 4.25 -18.87 -10.70
CA ARG A 176 5.66 -19.31 -10.86
C ARG A 176 6.44 -18.47 -11.88
N ILE A 177 5.78 -17.96 -12.92
CA ILE A 177 6.42 -17.04 -13.87
C ILE A 177 6.68 -15.70 -13.18
N GLU A 178 5.71 -15.15 -12.46
CA GLU A 178 5.82 -13.91 -11.70
C GLU A 178 7.01 -13.95 -10.74
N ASN A 179 7.07 -14.97 -9.87
CA ASN A 179 8.15 -15.14 -8.91
C ASN A 179 9.54 -15.18 -9.58
N ARG A 180 9.68 -15.83 -10.75
CA ARG A 180 10.95 -15.83 -11.49
C ARG A 180 11.31 -14.48 -12.09
N LEU A 181 10.30 -13.72 -12.56
CA LEU A 181 10.52 -12.37 -13.09
C LEU A 181 10.94 -11.43 -11.97
N GLU A 182 10.26 -11.49 -10.82
CA GLU A 182 10.57 -10.66 -9.65
C GLU A 182 11.99 -10.89 -9.15
N VAL A 183 12.41 -12.14 -8.98
CA VAL A 183 13.80 -12.47 -8.59
C VAL A 183 14.83 -11.88 -9.56
N ARG A 184 14.58 -11.91 -10.87
CA ARG A 184 15.48 -11.31 -11.85
C ARG A 184 15.47 -9.77 -11.81
N ILE A 185 14.30 -9.18 -11.58
CA ILE A 185 14.17 -7.73 -11.41
C ILE A 185 14.91 -7.29 -10.15
N ASP A 186 14.77 -8.03 -9.04
CA ASP A 186 15.45 -7.74 -7.78
C ASP A 186 16.98 -7.77 -7.93
N SER A 187 17.52 -8.69 -8.73
CA SER A 187 18.96 -8.70 -9.06
C SER A 187 19.40 -7.38 -9.70
N ASN A 188 18.65 -6.89 -10.69
CA ASN A 188 18.96 -5.61 -11.35
C ASN A 188 18.79 -4.41 -10.38
N VAL A 189 17.79 -4.46 -9.51
CA VAL A 189 17.57 -3.45 -8.46
C VAL A 189 18.76 -3.40 -7.51
N ILE A 190 19.23 -4.54 -7.02
CA ILE A 190 20.38 -4.63 -6.12
C ILE A 190 21.64 -4.04 -6.77
N GLU A 191 21.93 -4.41 -8.03
CA GLU A 191 23.10 -3.89 -8.75
C GLU A 191 23.03 -2.37 -8.94
N ARG A 192 21.84 -1.83 -9.23
CA ARG A 192 21.64 -0.38 -9.30
C ARG A 192 21.81 0.29 -7.95
N MET A 193 21.28 -0.29 -6.88
CA MET A 193 21.37 0.26 -5.53
C MET A 193 22.81 0.35 -5.01
N LYS A 194 23.69 -0.55 -5.40
CA LYS A 194 25.12 -0.49 -5.05
C LYS A 194 25.79 0.79 -5.58
N GLN A 195 25.29 1.36 -6.66
CA GLN A 195 25.84 2.53 -7.36
C GLN A 195 25.22 3.85 -6.91
N LEU A 196 24.10 3.83 -6.19
CA LEU A 196 23.34 5.02 -5.81
C LEU A 196 23.54 5.39 -4.34
N PRO A 197 23.43 6.70 -3.98
CA PRO A 197 23.38 7.12 -2.59
C PRO A 197 22.08 6.66 -1.90
N VAL A 198 22.14 6.61 -0.56
CA VAL A 198 20.98 6.28 0.26
C VAL A 198 20.07 7.51 0.36
N GLU A 199 18.98 7.48 -0.41
CA GLU A 199 17.96 8.52 -0.48
C GLU A 199 16.55 7.90 -0.49
N GLU A 200 15.51 8.70 -0.60
CA GLU A 200 14.10 8.28 -0.49
C GLU A 200 13.76 7.07 -1.41
N VAL A 201 14.03 7.19 -2.72
CA VAL A 201 13.75 6.10 -3.69
C VAL A 201 14.56 4.85 -3.37
N TRP A 202 15.81 5.03 -2.95
CA TRP A 202 16.68 3.93 -2.56
C TRP A 202 16.12 3.18 -1.34
N MET A 203 15.63 3.92 -0.32
CA MET A 203 14.98 3.33 0.86
C MET A 203 13.69 2.59 0.51
N MET A 204 12.90 3.11 -0.43
CA MET A 204 11.70 2.41 -0.93
C MET A 204 12.07 1.07 -1.61
N LYS A 205 13.15 1.04 -2.39
CA LYS A 205 13.64 -0.20 -3.02
C LYS A 205 14.17 -1.18 -1.98
N LEU A 206 14.91 -0.72 -0.97
CA LEU A 206 15.37 -1.57 0.13
C LEU A 206 14.20 -2.20 0.89
N MET A 207 13.13 -1.44 1.16
CA MET A 207 11.91 -1.94 1.77
C MET A 207 11.28 -3.06 0.92
N SER A 208 11.17 -2.86 -0.40
CA SER A 208 10.64 -3.89 -1.31
C SER A 208 11.46 -5.18 -1.29
N LEU A 209 12.79 -5.08 -1.33
CA LEU A 209 13.68 -6.24 -1.24
C LEU A 209 13.57 -6.95 0.12
N ALA A 210 13.47 -6.19 1.22
CA ALA A 210 13.31 -6.76 2.56
C ALA A 210 11.99 -7.52 2.72
N LEU A 211 10.90 -7.06 2.07
CA LEU A 211 9.65 -7.81 1.99
C LEU A 211 9.84 -9.14 1.23
N GLY A 212 10.61 -9.13 0.14
CA GLY A 212 11.02 -10.36 -0.56
C GLY A 212 11.75 -11.33 0.37
N VAL A 213 12.73 -10.85 1.13
CA VAL A 213 13.45 -11.64 2.14
C VAL A 213 12.51 -12.24 3.19
N LYS A 214 11.52 -11.49 3.64
CA LYS A 214 10.59 -11.91 4.70
C LYS A 214 9.59 -12.95 4.23
N TYR A 215 9.03 -12.78 3.03
CA TYR A 215 7.82 -13.49 2.61
C TYR A 215 8.04 -14.48 1.46
N THR A 216 9.18 -14.41 0.77
CA THR A 216 9.49 -15.37 -0.28
C THR A 216 10.36 -16.50 0.29
N LYS A 217 9.86 -17.73 0.21
CA LYS A 217 10.63 -18.90 0.63
C LYS A 217 11.89 -19.02 -0.23
N ASP A 218 13.03 -19.27 0.44
CA ASP A 218 14.34 -19.45 -0.21
C ASP A 218 14.74 -18.26 -1.10
N TYR A 219 14.40 -17.03 -0.66
CA TYR A 219 14.76 -15.80 -1.37
C TYR A 219 16.28 -15.71 -1.57
N PRO A 220 16.76 -15.60 -2.82
CA PRO A 220 18.16 -15.83 -3.11
C PRO A 220 19.11 -14.69 -2.71
N TYR A 221 18.59 -13.47 -2.48
CA TYR A 221 19.40 -12.27 -2.26
C TYR A 221 19.38 -11.76 -0.82
N ARG A 222 19.05 -12.61 0.16
CA ARG A 222 19.03 -12.20 1.59
C ARG A 222 20.33 -11.50 2.01
N LYS A 223 21.49 -12.09 1.66
CA LYS A 223 22.79 -11.56 2.06
C LYS A 223 23.05 -10.18 1.46
N GLU A 224 22.78 -10.01 0.17
CA GLU A 224 22.94 -8.73 -0.52
C GLU A 224 22.02 -7.65 0.05
N VAL A 225 20.79 -7.99 0.43
CA VAL A 225 19.85 -7.04 1.06
C VAL A 225 20.33 -6.65 2.47
N GLU A 226 20.88 -7.59 3.24
CA GLU A 226 21.51 -7.30 4.54
C GLU A 226 22.75 -6.40 4.38
N GLU A 227 23.57 -6.62 3.36
CA GLU A 227 24.71 -5.75 3.02
C GLU A 227 24.25 -4.32 2.63
N LEU A 228 23.17 -4.20 1.84
CA LEU A 228 22.56 -2.89 1.51
C LEU A 228 22.04 -2.21 2.77
N TYR A 229 21.35 -2.91 3.67
CA TYR A 229 20.91 -2.35 4.95
C TYR A 229 22.09 -1.88 5.80
N GLY A 230 23.22 -2.58 5.73
CA GLY A 230 24.48 -2.22 6.37
C GLY A 230 25.05 -0.84 5.95
N ARG A 231 24.63 -0.30 4.79
CA ARG A 231 25.03 1.04 4.31
C ARG A 231 24.34 2.19 5.03
N LEU A 232 23.27 1.92 5.78
CA LEU A 232 22.54 2.95 6.52
C LEU A 232 23.40 3.50 7.65
N THR A 233 23.39 4.82 7.83
CA THR A 233 23.98 5.48 9.00
C THR A 233 23.20 5.15 10.27
N ASP A 234 23.78 5.38 11.44
CA ASP A 234 23.09 5.14 12.72
C ASP A 234 21.82 5.98 12.85
N GLU A 235 21.82 7.21 12.33
CA GLU A 235 20.64 8.07 12.30
C GLU A 235 19.55 7.51 11.39
N GLN A 236 19.91 7.07 10.18
CA GLN A 236 18.95 6.46 9.23
C GLN A 236 18.31 5.19 9.79
N ARG A 237 19.08 4.38 10.55
CA ARG A 237 18.57 3.16 11.21
C ARG A 237 17.53 3.41 12.28
N GLN A 238 17.44 4.62 12.83
CA GLN A 238 16.43 4.99 13.82
C GLN A 238 15.10 5.42 13.19
N THR A 239 15.01 5.56 11.88
CA THR A 239 13.76 5.88 11.19
C THR A 239 12.79 4.71 11.24
N SER A 240 11.49 5.00 11.30
CA SER A 240 10.44 3.96 11.29
C SER A 240 10.58 3.00 10.11
N GLN A 241 10.88 3.54 8.92
CA GLN A 241 11.09 2.73 7.72
C GLN A 241 12.29 1.77 7.86
N ALA A 242 13.41 2.21 8.43
CA ALA A 242 14.57 1.35 8.65
C ALA A 242 14.32 0.28 9.72
N LEU A 243 13.54 0.61 10.76
CA LEU A 243 13.11 -0.36 11.78
C LEU A 243 12.19 -1.42 11.19
N ASP A 244 11.27 -1.04 10.30
CA ASP A 244 10.45 -2.01 9.55
C ASP A 244 11.31 -2.93 8.70
N ILE A 245 12.27 -2.38 7.92
CA ILE A 245 13.21 -3.15 7.13
C ILE A 245 13.99 -4.13 8.03
N GLN A 246 14.51 -3.66 9.16
CA GLN A 246 15.22 -4.49 10.11
C GLN A 246 14.35 -5.66 10.62
N SER A 247 13.07 -5.39 10.90
CA SER A 247 12.13 -6.42 11.34
C SER A 247 11.88 -7.51 10.29
N TYR A 248 11.94 -7.14 9.00
CA TYR A 248 11.81 -8.10 7.90
C TYR A 248 13.08 -8.92 7.67
N LEU A 249 14.25 -8.33 7.87
CA LEU A 249 15.53 -9.03 7.77
C LEU A 249 15.83 -9.91 8.99
N SER A 250 15.32 -9.54 10.15
CA SER A 250 15.53 -10.29 11.40
C SER A 250 14.64 -11.53 11.44
N SER A 251 15.16 -12.61 12.03
CA SER A 251 14.35 -13.76 12.44
C SER A 251 13.56 -13.40 13.70
N VAL A 252 12.51 -12.59 13.54
CA VAL A 252 11.60 -12.30 14.64
C VAL A 252 10.94 -13.61 15.08
N GLN A 253 11.15 -14.03 16.33
CA GLN A 253 10.40 -15.15 16.87
C GLN A 253 8.92 -14.81 16.85
N THR A 254 8.18 -15.47 15.96
CA THR A 254 6.73 -15.36 15.90
C THR A 254 6.10 -16.21 17.01
N VAL A 255 5.02 -15.70 17.55
CA VAL A 255 4.21 -16.43 18.52
C VAL A 255 3.55 -17.61 17.82
N SER A 256 3.63 -18.79 18.42
CA SER A 256 2.97 -20.00 17.94
C SER A 256 1.66 -20.26 18.69
N VAL A 257 0.79 -21.07 18.10
CA VAL A 257 -0.38 -21.63 18.80
C VAL A 257 0.08 -22.39 20.04
N LYS A 258 -0.65 -22.26 21.14
CA LYS A 258 -0.36 -22.74 22.50
C LYS A 258 0.74 -21.96 23.25
N ALA A 259 1.39 -20.98 22.62
CA ALA A 259 2.29 -20.08 23.33
C ALA A 259 1.51 -18.97 24.04
N LYS A 260 2.12 -18.36 25.05
CA LYS A 260 1.59 -17.12 25.61
C LYS A 260 1.64 -16.01 24.59
N ALA A 261 0.61 -15.16 24.60
CA ALA A 261 0.55 -14.00 23.73
C ALA A 261 1.76 -13.08 23.96
N ALA A 262 2.35 -12.58 22.91
CA ALA A 262 3.27 -11.45 23.00
C ALA A 262 2.49 -10.23 23.46
N ASP A 263 3.09 -9.41 24.30
CA ASP A 263 2.46 -8.26 24.91
C ASP A 263 3.36 -7.01 24.78
N GLY A 264 2.78 -5.84 25.00
CA GLY A 264 3.48 -4.56 24.92
C GLY A 264 2.53 -3.41 25.23
N ASP A 265 3.08 -2.21 25.29
CA ASP A 265 2.28 -1.02 25.53
C ASP A 265 1.45 -0.69 24.27
N LEU A 266 0.15 -0.58 24.45
CA LEU A 266 -0.86 -0.25 23.43
C LEU A 266 -1.56 1.03 23.86
N TYR A 267 -1.72 1.95 22.95
CA TYR A 267 -2.34 3.26 23.20
C TYR A 267 -3.76 3.27 22.67
N ASP A 268 -4.69 3.84 23.43
CA ASP A 268 -6.01 4.23 22.93
C ASP A 268 -5.96 5.62 22.28
N LEU A 269 -7.08 6.06 21.71
CA LEU A 269 -7.19 7.38 21.04
C LEU A 269 -7.03 8.57 22.02
N GLN A 270 -7.16 8.34 23.33
CA GLN A 270 -6.95 9.31 24.39
C GLN A 270 -5.50 9.35 24.90
N GLY A 271 -4.68 8.37 24.45
CA GLY A 271 -3.28 8.23 24.85
C GLY A 271 -3.07 7.42 26.12
N ASN A 272 -4.11 6.77 26.66
CA ASN A 272 -3.96 5.85 27.78
C ASN A 272 -3.26 4.57 27.33
N VAL A 273 -2.44 4.00 28.21
CA VAL A 273 -1.69 2.79 27.96
C VAL A 273 -2.47 1.57 28.44
N HIS A 274 -2.56 0.58 27.59
CA HIS A 274 -3.17 -0.73 27.84
C HIS A 274 -2.22 -1.85 27.45
N ARG A 275 -2.49 -3.06 27.91
CA ARG A 275 -1.75 -4.26 27.50
C ARG A 275 -2.73 -5.41 27.25
N LEU A 276 -2.35 -6.36 26.40
CA LEU A 276 -3.17 -7.57 26.19
C LEU A 276 -3.37 -8.34 27.51
N SER A 277 -2.40 -8.31 28.41
CA SER A 277 -2.49 -8.90 29.73
C SER A 277 -3.56 -8.28 30.65
N ASP A 278 -4.01 -7.06 30.39
CA ASP A 278 -5.08 -6.40 31.14
C ASP A 278 -6.45 -7.06 30.89
N PHE A 279 -6.59 -7.77 29.78
CA PHE A 279 -7.81 -8.45 29.37
C PHE A 279 -7.93 -9.89 29.86
N LYS A 280 -6.98 -10.39 30.69
CA LYS A 280 -7.05 -11.73 31.25
C LYS A 280 -8.36 -11.98 32.02
N GLY A 281 -8.80 -13.22 32.04
CA GLY A 281 -10.07 -13.65 32.62
C GLY A 281 -11.20 -13.79 31.58
N LYS A 282 -11.00 -13.31 30.36
CA LYS A 282 -11.90 -13.53 29.25
C LYS A 282 -11.12 -13.88 27.99
N PRO A 283 -11.68 -14.66 27.07
CA PRO A 283 -11.10 -14.81 25.72
C PRO A 283 -10.97 -13.45 25.03
N VAL A 284 -9.93 -13.31 24.18
CA VAL A 284 -9.66 -12.08 23.43
C VAL A 284 -9.59 -12.41 21.94
N LEU A 285 -10.30 -11.67 21.13
CA LEU A 285 -10.09 -11.65 19.68
C LEU A 285 -9.33 -10.38 19.30
N ILE A 286 -8.11 -10.53 18.78
CA ILE A 286 -7.30 -9.45 18.23
C ILE A 286 -7.52 -9.42 16.71
N ASP A 287 -7.76 -8.24 16.19
CA ASP A 287 -7.85 -7.92 14.76
C ASP A 287 -6.75 -6.93 14.40
N PHE A 288 -5.72 -7.36 13.68
CA PHE A 288 -4.72 -6.46 13.11
C PHE A 288 -5.23 -5.90 11.80
N TRP A 289 -5.31 -4.58 11.72
CA TRP A 289 -5.91 -3.86 10.61
C TRP A 289 -5.14 -2.59 10.21
N SER A 290 -5.50 -1.99 9.08
CA SER A 290 -5.03 -0.66 8.68
C SER A 290 -6.09 0.10 7.86
N ARG A 291 -5.94 1.42 7.80
CA ARG A 291 -6.79 2.33 6.99
C ARG A 291 -6.83 1.91 5.51
N GLY A 292 -5.70 1.44 4.97
CA GLY A 292 -5.57 1.02 3.57
C GLY A 292 -6.04 -0.41 3.27
N CYS A 293 -6.47 -1.15 4.27
CA CYS A 293 -6.84 -2.56 4.13
C CYS A 293 -8.33 -2.72 3.78
N GLY A 294 -8.67 -2.83 2.50
CA GLY A 294 -10.04 -3.02 2.04
C GLY A 294 -10.77 -4.19 2.70
N PRO A 295 -10.20 -5.41 2.76
CA PRO A 295 -10.83 -6.54 3.46
C PRO A 295 -11.03 -6.30 4.96
N CYS A 296 -10.14 -5.53 5.63
CA CYS A 296 -10.32 -5.15 7.04
C CYS A 296 -11.55 -4.27 7.21
N LEU A 297 -11.70 -3.26 6.34
CA LEU A 297 -12.85 -2.35 6.36
C LEU A 297 -14.16 -3.09 6.04
N MET A 298 -14.13 -4.08 5.15
CA MET A 298 -15.29 -4.93 4.87
C MET A 298 -15.68 -5.81 6.05
N ALA A 299 -14.77 -6.12 6.98
CA ALA A 299 -15.04 -6.91 8.17
C ALA A 299 -15.72 -6.11 9.29
N LEU A 300 -15.62 -4.79 9.32
CA LEU A 300 -16.12 -3.93 10.40
C LEU A 300 -17.62 -4.15 10.77
N PRO A 301 -18.55 -4.32 9.80
CA PRO A 301 -19.94 -4.61 10.15
C PRO A 301 -20.10 -5.92 10.95
N GLU A 302 -19.35 -6.96 10.58
CA GLU A 302 -19.37 -8.25 11.28
C GLU A 302 -18.66 -8.17 12.64
N MET A 303 -17.58 -7.38 12.75
CA MET A 303 -16.93 -7.06 14.03
C MET A 303 -17.88 -6.34 14.99
N LYS A 304 -18.68 -5.41 14.49
CA LYS A 304 -19.72 -4.71 15.27
C LYS A 304 -20.81 -5.67 15.75
N GLU A 305 -21.21 -6.63 14.94
CA GLU A 305 -22.15 -7.69 15.33
C GLU A 305 -21.53 -8.60 16.42
N ILE A 306 -20.27 -9.01 16.26
CA ILE A 306 -19.54 -9.82 17.24
C ILE A 306 -19.45 -9.10 18.59
N SER A 307 -19.14 -7.80 18.60
CA SER A 307 -19.05 -7.04 19.85
C SER A 307 -20.34 -7.04 20.66
N ARG A 308 -21.51 -7.10 19.97
CA ARG A 308 -22.83 -7.19 20.62
C ARG A 308 -23.16 -8.62 21.06
N LEU A 309 -22.95 -9.62 20.19
CA LEU A 309 -23.31 -11.01 20.46
C LEU A 309 -22.51 -11.63 21.59
N TYR A 310 -21.26 -11.20 21.73
CA TYR A 310 -20.34 -11.74 22.76
C TYR A 310 -20.03 -10.73 23.87
N GLU A 311 -20.86 -9.69 24.01
CA GLU A 311 -20.72 -8.70 25.07
C GLU A 311 -20.58 -9.38 26.44
N GLY A 312 -19.60 -8.95 27.23
CA GLY A 312 -19.29 -9.52 28.55
C GLY A 312 -18.60 -10.89 28.52
N ARG A 313 -18.60 -11.62 27.39
CA ARG A 313 -17.99 -12.96 27.23
C ARG A 313 -16.70 -12.99 26.43
N LEU A 314 -16.49 -12.03 25.54
CA LEU A 314 -15.32 -11.88 24.69
C LEU A 314 -14.81 -10.44 24.77
N VAL A 315 -13.50 -10.26 24.82
CA VAL A 315 -12.86 -8.96 24.61
C VAL A 315 -12.47 -8.86 23.14
N LEU A 316 -12.95 -7.83 22.45
CA LEU A 316 -12.61 -7.54 21.06
C LEU A 316 -11.61 -6.40 21.03
N VAL A 317 -10.46 -6.59 20.35
CA VAL A 317 -9.37 -5.62 20.22
C VAL A 317 -9.02 -5.46 18.76
N SER A 318 -9.30 -4.31 18.16
CA SER A 318 -8.72 -3.92 16.88
C SER A 318 -7.41 -3.20 17.13
N LEU A 319 -6.31 -3.73 16.55
CA LEU A 319 -4.97 -3.23 16.72
C LEU A 319 -4.46 -2.72 15.37
N SER A 320 -4.43 -1.39 15.24
CA SER A 320 -3.97 -0.76 13.99
C SER A 320 -2.46 -0.88 13.84
N ILE A 321 -2.01 -1.14 12.60
CA ILE A 321 -0.61 -1.09 12.20
C ILE A 321 -0.25 0.21 11.46
N ASP A 322 -1.17 1.18 11.40
CA ASP A 322 -0.92 2.48 10.82
C ASP A 322 -0.05 3.35 11.74
N ASP A 323 0.53 4.40 11.17
CA ASP A 323 1.03 5.51 11.98
C ASP A 323 -0.13 6.20 12.73
N LYS A 324 0.22 7.03 13.70
CA LYS A 324 -0.76 7.70 14.57
C LYS A 324 -1.81 8.49 13.78
N THR A 325 -1.39 9.25 12.78
CA THR A 325 -2.26 10.12 11.98
C THR A 325 -3.29 9.32 11.18
N ASN A 326 -2.83 8.29 10.46
CA ASN A 326 -3.70 7.42 9.67
C ASN A 326 -4.67 6.62 10.54
N TRP A 327 -4.20 6.09 11.69
CA TRP A 327 -5.04 5.42 12.67
C TRP A 327 -6.14 6.33 13.23
N GLU A 328 -5.82 7.57 13.64
CA GLU A 328 -6.79 8.54 14.15
C GLU A 328 -7.83 8.92 13.09
N ILE A 329 -7.41 9.15 11.83
CA ILE A 329 -8.32 9.44 10.73
C ILE A 329 -9.30 8.28 10.50
N ALA A 330 -8.79 7.06 10.39
CA ALA A 330 -9.61 5.87 10.15
C ALA A 330 -10.55 5.58 11.32
N SER A 331 -10.08 5.75 12.55
CA SER A 331 -10.88 5.54 13.76
C SER A 331 -12.07 6.49 13.85
N ARG A 332 -11.87 7.76 13.49
CA ARG A 332 -12.96 8.75 13.43
C ARG A 332 -13.99 8.43 12.35
N HIS A 333 -13.54 7.84 11.23
CA HIS A 333 -14.41 7.56 10.09
C HIS A 333 -15.26 6.31 10.26
N HIS A 334 -14.75 5.30 10.99
CA HIS A 334 -15.36 3.95 11.00
C HIS A 334 -16.12 3.59 12.27
N ASP A 335 -16.26 4.50 13.25
CA ASP A 335 -17.04 4.32 14.47
C ASP A 335 -16.80 2.96 15.17
N ILE A 336 -15.52 2.69 15.48
CA ILE A 336 -15.10 1.46 16.19
C ILE A 336 -15.48 1.62 17.67
N CYS A 337 -16.45 0.84 18.15
CA CYS A 337 -17.04 0.95 19.50
C CYS A 337 -16.53 -0.11 20.49
N TRP A 338 -15.47 -0.82 20.17
CA TRP A 338 -14.73 -1.76 21.04
C TRP A 338 -13.30 -1.25 21.24
N TRP A 339 -12.42 -2.05 21.86
CA TRP A 339 -11.03 -1.66 22.05
C TRP A 339 -10.33 -1.42 20.72
N ASN A 340 -9.96 -0.17 20.48
CA ASN A 340 -9.28 0.28 19.28
C ASN A 340 -7.92 0.85 19.69
N LEU A 341 -6.86 0.07 19.50
CA LEU A 341 -5.55 0.31 20.05
C LEU A 341 -4.48 0.36 18.95
N ASN A 342 -3.33 0.91 19.31
CA ASN A 342 -2.15 0.97 18.44
C ASN A 342 -0.88 0.99 19.31
N ASP A 343 0.16 0.24 18.94
CA ASP A 343 1.46 0.28 19.62
C ASP A 343 2.40 1.37 19.05
N LEU A 344 1.95 2.10 18.03
CA LEU A 344 2.66 3.17 17.33
C LEU A 344 4.00 2.73 16.71
N LYS A 345 4.17 1.43 16.48
CA LYS A 345 5.39 0.81 15.94
C LYS A 345 5.16 0.18 14.55
N GLY A 346 3.92 0.22 14.04
CA GLY A 346 3.63 -0.29 12.70
C GLY A 346 4.05 -1.75 12.50
N ASN A 347 4.78 -2.01 11.41
CA ASN A 347 5.16 -3.37 11.04
C ASN A 347 6.27 -3.97 11.90
N HIS A 348 7.03 -3.17 12.66
CA HIS A 348 8.09 -3.66 13.56
C HIS A 348 7.64 -3.82 15.01
N GLY A 349 6.38 -3.49 15.32
CA GLY A 349 5.78 -3.60 16.64
C GLY A 349 5.22 -4.99 16.98
N LEU A 350 4.09 -4.99 17.70
CA LEU A 350 3.42 -6.21 18.13
C LEU A 350 2.96 -7.05 16.93
N TYR A 351 2.56 -6.40 15.83
CA TYR A 351 2.18 -7.10 14.60
C TYR A 351 3.30 -8.02 14.07
N ALA A 352 4.58 -7.62 14.16
CA ALA A 352 5.69 -8.46 13.72
C ALA A 352 5.73 -9.84 14.41
N LYS A 353 5.22 -9.93 15.64
CA LYS A 353 5.15 -11.18 16.42
C LYS A 353 4.06 -12.14 15.92
N TYR A 354 3.02 -11.62 15.28
CA TYR A 354 1.85 -12.37 14.83
C TYR A 354 1.69 -12.42 13.32
N SER A 355 2.55 -11.69 12.59
CA SER A 355 2.43 -11.49 11.14
C SER A 355 2.59 -12.78 10.34
N SER A 356 1.71 -12.95 9.36
CA SER A 356 1.81 -13.94 8.28
C SER A 356 1.99 -13.29 6.90
N GLY A 357 2.29 -11.98 6.88
CA GLY A 357 2.42 -11.20 5.64
C GLY A 357 1.12 -10.59 5.11
N ALA A 358 -0.01 -10.82 5.78
CA ALA A 358 -1.30 -10.30 5.33
C ALA A 358 -2.17 -9.82 6.48
N ILE A 359 -2.95 -8.76 6.23
CA ILE A 359 -4.05 -8.29 7.07
C ILE A 359 -5.37 -8.34 6.26
N PRO A 360 -6.56 -8.49 6.93
CA PRO A 360 -6.70 -8.65 8.37
C PRO A 360 -6.04 -9.91 8.89
N ARG A 361 -5.39 -9.79 10.05
CA ARG A 361 -4.82 -10.91 10.78
C ARG A 361 -5.55 -11.04 12.11
N TYR A 362 -6.14 -12.18 12.36
CA TYR A 362 -6.88 -12.45 13.58
C TYR A 362 -6.09 -13.39 14.49
N VAL A 363 -6.13 -13.10 15.80
CA VAL A 363 -5.54 -13.93 16.85
C VAL A 363 -6.58 -14.11 17.94
N PHE A 364 -6.91 -15.36 18.24
CA PHE A 364 -7.81 -15.70 19.34
C PHE A 364 -7.01 -16.21 20.52
N LEU A 365 -7.18 -15.55 21.66
CA LEU A 365 -6.52 -15.89 22.92
C LEU A 365 -7.51 -16.52 23.89
N SER A 366 -7.03 -17.48 24.70
CA SER A 366 -7.76 -17.99 25.85
C SER A 366 -7.91 -16.94 26.95
N SER A 367 -8.72 -17.22 27.96
CA SER A 367 -8.85 -16.40 29.17
C SER A 367 -7.53 -16.23 29.95
N GLU A 368 -6.59 -17.16 29.79
CA GLU A 368 -5.25 -17.14 30.37
C GLU A 368 -4.22 -16.38 29.54
N GLY A 369 -4.62 -15.90 28.34
CA GLY A 369 -3.78 -15.18 27.40
C GLY A 369 -2.87 -16.07 26.55
N GLU A 370 -3.26 -17.31 26.32
CA GLU A 370 -2.57 -18.21 25.39
C GLU A 370 -3.18 -18.15 23.99
N VAL A 371 -2.34 -18.23 22.96
CA VAL A 371 -2.81 -18.25 21.58
C VAL A 371 -3.50 -19.57 21.26
N VAL A 372 -4.79 -19.53 21.04
CA VAL A 372 -5.61 -20.69 20.67
C VAL A 372 -5.60 -20.90 19.17
N GLU A 373 -5.80 -19.82 18.40
CA GLU A 373 -5.82 -19.87 16.94
C GLU A 373 -5.40 -18.55 16.30
N MET A 374 -4.85 -18.64 15.09
CA MET A 374 -4.49 -17.49 14.26
C MET A 374 -4.86 -17.74 12.80
N TRP A 375 -5.45 -16.75 12.14
CA TRP A 375 -5.77 -16.83 10.71
C TRP A 375 -5.71 -15.46 10.05
N SER A 376 -5.67 -15.42 8.71
CA SER A 376 -5.68 -14.19 7.93
C SER A 376 -6.80 -14.20 6.89
N GLY A 377 -7.15 -13.00 6.44
CA GLY A 377 -8.18 -12.79 5.43
C GLY A 377 -9.60 -12.75 5.98
N TYR A 378 -10.49 -12.19 5.18
CA TYR A 378 -11.89 -12.01 5.50
C TYR A 378 -12.79 -12.37 4.32
N SER A 379 -13.87 -13.04 4.61
CA SER A 379 -15.05 -13.15 3.75
C SER A 379 -16.30 -13.01 4.62
N LYS A 380 -17.38 -12.47 4.04
CA LYS A 380 -18.63 -12.23 4.77
C LYS A 380 -19.14 -13.49 5.50
N GLY A 381 -19.39 -13.35 6.79
CA GLY A 381 -19.85 -14.44 7.67
C GLY A 381 -18.74 -15.36 8.18
N SER A 382 -17.49 -15.17 7.75
CA SER A 382 -16.38 -16.04 8.15
C SER A 382 -15.97 -15.90 9.61
N LEU A 383 -16.04 -14.69 10.18
CA LEU A 383 -15.66 -14.43 11.57
C LEU A 383 -16.67 -15.02 12.54
N LEU A 384 -17.97 -14.77 12.34
CA LEU A 384 -19.03 -15.32 13.19
C LEU A 384 -19.01 -16.86 13.20
N LYS A 385 -18.85 -17.47 12.02
CA LYS A 385 -18.74 -18.92 11.89
C LYS A 385 -17.53 -19.48 12.64
N LYS A 386 -16.40 -18.76 12.58
CA LYS A 386 -15.15 -19.16 13.24
C LYS A 386 -15.28 -19.02 14.76
N LEU A 387 -15.77 -17.87 15.22
CA LEU A 387 -15.96 -17.60 16.65
C LEU A 387 -16.99 -18.51 17.29
N GLY A 388 -18.08 -18.85 16.59
CA GLY A 388 -19.05 -19.82 17.08
C GLY A 388 -18.38 -21.14 17.54
N LYS A 389 -17.37 -21.61 16.79
CA LYS A 389 -16.62 -22.84 17.13
C LYS A 389 -15.58 -22.63 18.24
N LEU A 390 -15.04 -21.42 18.40
CA LEU A 390 -13.99 -21.12 19.37
C LEU A 390 -14.56 -20.77 20.75
N MET A 391 -15.83 -20.39 20.78
CA MET A 391 -16.54 -19.98 21.99
C MET A 391 -17.44 -21.09 22.58
N GLU A 392 -17.54 -22.26 21.90
CA GLU A 392 -18.12 -23.49 22.43
C GLU A 392 -17.19 -24.11 23.49
#